data_9adebdc5499e34ac0c9b050809e8ed64
#
_entry.id   9adebdc5499e34ac0c9b050809e8ed64
#
_cell.length_a   1.000
_cell.length_b   1.000
_cell.length_c   1.000
_cell.angle_alpha   90.00
_cell.angle_beta   90.00
_cell.angle_gamma   90.00
#
_symmetry.space_group_name_H-M   'P 1'
#
loop_
_entity.id
_entity.type
_entity.pdbx_description
1 polymer ?
#
loop_
_entity_poly.entity_id
_entity_poly.type
_entity_poly.pdbx_seq_one_letter_code
_entity_poly.pdbx_strand_id
1 'polypeptide(L)'
;WIVLGPLSFQPAEYLKIIVVWFLAHTFSKKQSAIERYDYQALTKNRWIPRNGKELNDWRVYLLGMIGLVAIQPDLGNAAIIVLTTVVMFSISGVGYRWFTALFASIVGISSAFLGLIALVGVQTMAKVPIFGYVAKRFAAYFNPFKDLTGSGLQLSHSYYAMSNGGWFGLGLGNSIEKTGYLPEATTDFVFSIVIEELGLIGAGLILALLFFLILRIMIVGVKARNPFNSMMALGVGALMLMQVFVNIGGISGLIPSTGVTFPFLSQGGNSLLVTSVGIAFVLNIAANEKRDNIVQAIEDELSQTQELENQDEKIVPLRRGR
;
A
#
# COMPACT_ATOMS: atom_id res chain seq x y z
N TRP A 1 -1.95 -5.18 19.74
CA TRP A 1 -3.39 -4.94 19.78
C TRP A 1 -3.73 -4.17 21.06
N ILE A 2 -4.54 -3.12 20.93
CA ILE A 2 -5.13 -2.40 22.07
C ILE A 2 -6.57 -2.90 22.17
N VAL A 3 -6.91 -3.53 23.29
CA VAL A 3 -8.25 -4.09 23.53
C VAL A 3 -9.01 -3.15 24.45
N LEU A 4 -10.14 -2.63 23.97
CA LEU A 4 -11.03 -1.73 24.70
C LEU A 4 -12.43 -2.38 24.75
N GLY A 5 -12.66 -3.26 25.73
CA GLY A 5 -13.88 -4.03 25.83
C GLY A 5 -14.08 -4.97 24.62
N PRO A 6 -15.19 -4.88 23.87
CA PRO A 6 -15.44 -5.72 22.70
C PRO A 6 -14.66 -5.27 21.45
N LEU A 7 -14.02 -4.09 21.48
CA LEU A 7 -13.30 -3.52 20.35
C LEU A 7 -11.80 -3.81 20.47
N SER A 8 -11.22 -4.33 19.42
CA SER A 8 -9.77 -4.49 19.28
C SER A 8 -9.25 -3.52 18.24
N PHE A 9 -8.21 -2.78 18.59
CA PHE A 9 -7.59 -1.78 17.75
C PHE A 9 -6.16 -2.19 17.43
N GLN A 10 -5.82 -2.24 16.14
CA GLN A 10 -4.46 -2.52 15.69
C GLN A 10 -3.81 -1.24 15.14
N PRO A 11 -2.97 -0.56 15.91
CA PRO A 11 -2.39 0.73 15.51
C PRO A 11 -1.65 0.69 14.17
N ALA A 12 -0.99 -0.44 13.85
CA ALA A 12 -0.25 -0.62 12.60
C ALA A 12 -1.15 -0.51 11.36
N GLU A 13 -2.42 -0.94 11.44
CA GLU A 13 -3.39 -0.81 10.34
C GLU A 13 -3.67 0.66 10.02
N TYR A 14 -3.96 1.47 11.03
CA TYR A 14 -4.24 2.90 10.86
C TYR A 14 -2.99 3.68 10.42
N LEU A 15 -1.83 3.25 10.89
CA LEU A 15 -0.58 3.91 10.54
C LEU A 15 -0.30 3.85 9.03
N LYS A 16 -0.73 2.82 8.33
CA LYS A 16 -0.56 2.70 6.87
C LYS A 16 -1.19 3.88 6.12
N ILE A 17 -2.45 4.20 6.42
CA ILE A 17 -3.13 5.32 5.76
C ILE A 17 -2.60 6.69 6.22
N ILE A 18 -2.20 6.80 7.50
CA ILE A 18 -1.57 8.00 8.05
C ILE A 18 -0.24 8.28 7.34
N VAL A 19 0.57 7.25 7.09
CA VAL A 19 1.84 7.40 6.35
C VAL A 19 1.57 7.83 4.90
N VAL A 20 0.58 7.25 4.23
CA VAL A 20 0.18 7.68 2.87
C VAL A 20 -0.20 9.15 2.87
N TRP A 21 -1.06 9.58 3.78
CA TRP A 21 -1.47 10.98 3.93
C TRP A 21 -0.28 11.92 4.22
N PHE A 22 0.58 11.51 5.16
CA PHE A 22 1.77 12.27 5.56
C PHE A 22 2.75 12.45 4.39
N LEU A 23 3.01 11.38 3.63
CA LEU A 23 3.89 11.45 2.46
C LEU A 23 3.27 12.26 1.33
N ALA A 24 1.97 12.09 1.06
CA ALA A 24 1.24 12.87 0.07
C ALA A 24 1.33 14.37 0.39
N HIS A 25 1.14 14.76 1.66
CA HIS A 25 1.27 16.14 2.10
C HIS A 25 2.71 16.66 1.98
N THR A 26 3.68 15.85 2.37
CA THR A 26 5.10 16.24 2.37
C THR A 26 5.62 16.43 0.94
N PHE A 27 5.32 15.50 0.04
CA PHE A 27 5.83 15.54 -1.33
C PHE A 27 5.09 16.58 -2.18
N SER A 28 3.77 16.72 -2.02
CA SER A 28 3.01 17.74 -2.74
C SER A 28 3.47 19.17 -2.42
N LYS A 29 3.75 19.47 -1.17
CA LYS A 29 4.31 20.79 -0.77
C LYS A 29 5.69 21.08 -1.35
N LYS A 30 6.45 20.05 -1.68
CA LYS A 30 7.83 20.18 -2.18
C LYS A 30 7.93 19.94 -3.68
N GLN A 31 6.84 19.69 -4.39
CA GLN A 31 6.86 19.28 -5.79
C GLN A 31 7.62 20.26 -6.70
N SER A 32 7.31 21.56 -6.63
CA SER A 32 8.02 22.58 -7.43
C SER A 32 9.52 22.69 -7.09
N ALA A 33 9.88 22.36 -5.86
CA ALA A 33 11.28 22.31 -5.44
C ALA A 33 11.96 21.01 -5.92
N ILE A 34 11.23 19.90 -5.93
CA ILE A 34 11.71 18.60 -6.44
C ILE A 34 12.01 18.73 -7.95
N GLU A 35 11.12 19.32 -8.73
CA GLU A 35 11.31 19.57 -10.15
C GLU A 35 12.58 20.39 -10.43
N ARG A 36 12.94 21.32 -9.54
CA ARG A 36 14.10 22.21 -9.72
C ARG A 36 15.39 21.67 -9.12
N TYR A 37 15.34 20.99 -8.00
CA TYR A 37 16.51 20.59 -7.19
C TYR A 37 16.59 19.08 -6.93
N ASP A 38 15.69 18.28 -7.52
CA ASP A 38 15.60 16.82 -7.35
C ASP A 38 15.57 16.41 -5.86
N TYR A 39 16.23 15.33 -5.49
CA TYR A 39 16.30 14.82 -4.12
C TYR A 39 16.85 15.85 -3.12
N GLN A 40 17.67 16.77 -3.55
CA GLN A 40 18.20 17.83 -2.68
C GLN A 40 17.10 18.71 -2.06
N ALA A 41 15.96 18.86 -2.74
CA ALA A 41 14.80 19.55 -2.19
C ALA A 41 14.21 18.85 -0.98
N LEU A 42 14.31 17.53 -0.93
CA LEU A 42 13.85 16.70 0.19
C LEU A 42 14.84 16.65 1.36
N THR A 43 16.12 16.94 1.10
CA THR A 43 17.21 16.82 2.10
C THR A 43 17.69 18.14 2.67
N LYS A 44 17.19 19.28 2.19
CA LYS A 44 17.70 20.61 2.56
C LYS A 44 17.49 20.96 4.04
N ASN A 45 16.65 20.24 4.77
CA ASN A 45 16.56 20.29 6.22
C ASN A 45 17.58 19.31 6.83
N ARG A 46 18.57 19.83 7.57
CA ARG A 46 19.64 19.04 8.19
C ARG A 46 19.11 18.02 9.19
N TRP A 47 19.67 16.81 9.19
CA TRP A 47 19.39 15.73 10.14
C TRP A 47 19.71 16.10 11.60
N ILE A 48 20.52 17.13 11.84
CA ILE A 48 20.98 17.52 13.17
C ILE A 48 20.46 18.92 13.45
N PRO A 49 19.64 19.11 14.49
CA PRO A 49 19.20 20.45 14.90
C PRO A 49 20.42 21.25 15.36
N ARG A 50 20.74 22.32 14.64
CA ARG A 50 21.84 23.21 15.02
C ARG A 50 21.48 24.13 16.19
N ASN A 51 20.21 24.31 16.52
CA ASN A 51 19.70 25.17 17.60
C ASN A 51 18.37 24.67 18.19
N GLY A 52 18.17 23.36 18.40
CA GLY A 52 17.04 22.84 19.18
C GLY A 52 15.62 23.06 18.62
N LYS A 53 15.46 23.65 17.43
CA LYS A 53 14.15 24.06 16.90
C LYS A 53 13.65 23.35 15.65
N GLU A 54 14.41 22.47 15.00
CA GLU A 54 14.00 21.85 13.74
C GLU A 54 14.19 20.33 13.72
N LEU A 55 13.40 19.62 14.51
CA LEU A 55 13.14 18.19 14.29
C LEU A 55 12.10 17.98 13.19
N ASN A 56 12.10 18.82 12.14
CA ASN A 56 11.10 18.79 11.07
C ASN A 56 11.56 18.03 9.82
N ASP A 57 12.39 16.99 10.01
CA ASP A 57 12.74 16.11 8.90
C ASP A 57 11.68 14.99 8.76
N TRP A 58 10.95 14.99 7.65
CA TRP A 58 9.95 13.97 7.34
C TRP A 58 10.50 12.54 7.44
N ARG A 59 11.80 12.33 7.19
CA ARG A 59 12.48 11.04 7.29
C ARG A 59 12.52 10.53 8.71
N VAL A 60 12.74 11.42 9.69
CA VAL A 60 12.76 11.06 11.12
C VAL A 60 11.38 10.58 11.56
N TYR A 61 10.31 11.30 11.16
CA TYR A 61 8.94 10.87 11.46
C TYR A 61 8.61 9.54 10.79
N LEU A 62 8.97 9.38 9.51
CA LEU A 62 8.73 8.13 8.79
C LEU A 62 9.48 6.96 9.42
N LEU A 63 10.78 7.11 9.72
CA LEU A 63 11.57 6.09 10.38
C LEU A 63 11.05 5.79 11.79
N GLY A 64 10.58 6.80 12.51
CA GLY A 64 9.92 6.63 13.81
C GLY A 64 8.64 5.80 13.68
N MET A 65 7.77 6.09 12.71
CA MET A 65 6.54 5.33 12.45
C MET A 65 6.84 3.88 12.06
N ILE A 66 7.78 3.64 11.16
CA ILE A 66 8.21 2.29 10.75
C ILE A 66 8.82 1.55 11.95
N GLY A 67 9.67 2.24 12.73
CA GLY A 67 10.31 1.67 13.92
C GLY A 67 9.30 1.25 14.98
N LEU A 68 8.27 2.05 15.23
CA LEU A 68 7.19 1.70 16.17
C LEU A 68 6.46 0.41 15.75
N VAL A 69 6.18 0.22 14.44
CA VAL A 69 5.55 -1.00 13.94
C VAL A 69 6.50 -2.19 14.04
N ALA A 70 7.78 -2.00 13.73
CA ALA A 70 8.79 -3.05 13.82
C ALA A 70 9.01 -3.53 15.26
N ILE A 71 8.94 -2.64 16.26
CA ILE A 71 9.04 -2.98 17.69
C ILE A 71 7.81 -3.79 18.15
N GLN A 72 6.65 -3.65 17.49
CA GLN A 72 5.44 -4.43 17.77
C GLN A 72 5.47 -5.86 17.21
N PRO A 73 6.60 -6.43 16.86
CA PRO A 73 6.97 -7.48 15.91
C PRO A 73 6.01 -7.69 14.73
N ASP A 74 5.43 -6.60 14.23
CA ASP A 74 4.55 -6.61 13.06
C ASP A 74 5.32 -6.28 11.78
N LEU A 75 6.20 -7.20 11.39
CA LEU A 75 7.08 -7.03 10.22
C LEU A 75 6.31 -6.97 8.90
N GLY A 76 5.15 -7.61 8.83
CA GLY A 76 4.29 -7.57 7.65
C GLY A 76 3.80 -6.16 7.35
N ASN A 77 3.20 -5.50 8.32
CA ASN A 77 2.74 -4.12 8.17
C ASN A 77 3.93 -3.14 8.01
N ALA A 78 5.05 -3.37 8.69
CA ALA A 78 6.26 -2.57 8.49
C ALA A 78 6.77 -2.68 7.04
N ALA A 79 6.82 -3.89 6.47
CA ALA A 79 7.22 -4.11 5.08
C ALA A 79 6.28 -3.40 4.08
N ILE A 80 4.96 -3.46 4.30
CA ILE A 80 3.98 -2.74 3.46
C ILE A 80 4.22 -1.24 3.50
N ILE A 81 4.43 -0.66 4.69
CA ILE A 81 4.71 0.77 4.84
C ILE A 81 5.97 1.15 4.07
N VAL A 82 7.05 0.35 4.20
CA VAL A 82 8.31 0.59 3.46
C VAL A 82 8.07 0.50 1.96
N LEU A 83 7.44 -0.56 1.46
CA LEU A 83 7.17 -0.74 0.03
C LEU A 83 6.27 0.37 -0.53
N THR A 84 5.21 0.73 0.19
CA THR A 84 4.34 1.86 -0.19
C THR A 84 5.13 3.17 -0.22
N THR A 85 6.01 3.41 0.75
CA THR A 85 6.90 4.59 0.76
C THR A 85 7.81 4.63 -0.46
N VAL A 86 8.39 3.50 -0.85
CA VAL A 86 9.24 3.39 -2.05
C VAL A 86 8.46 3.76 -3.31
N VAL A 87 7.23 3.23 -3.44
CA VAL A 87 6.36 3.56 -4.58
C VAL A 87 6.00 5.05 -4.57
N MET A 88 5.57 5.60 -3.44
CA MET A 88 5.24 7.03 -3.33
C MET A 88 6.45 7.93 -3.60
N PHE A 89 7.64 7.52 -3.16
CA PHE A 89 8.88 8.23 -3.45
C PHE A 89 9.19 8.21 -4.95
N SER A 90 8.99 7.10 -5.65
CA SER A 90 9.20 7.02 -7.10
C SER A 90 8.23 7.88 -7.90
N ILE A 91 6.98 8.03 -7.41
CA ILE A 91 5.93 8.85 -8.05
C ILE A 91 6.12 10.34 -7.75
N SER A 92 6.86 10.71 -6.70
CA SER A 92 7.04 12.10 -6.26
C SER A 92 7.76 13.02 -7.25
N GLY A 93 8.27 12.48 -8.37
CA GLY A 93 9.04 13.23 -9.37
C GLY A 93 10.54 13.29 -9.08
N VAL A 94 11.03 12.61 -8.05
CA VAL A 94 12.45 12.48 -7.77
C VAL A 94 13.14 11.65 -8.86
N GLY A 95 14.33 12.03 -9.28
CA GLY A 95 15.07 11.35 -10.34
C GLY A 95 15.28 9.86 -10.07
N TYR A 96 15.18 9.04 -11.13
CA TYR A 96 15.23 7.58 -11.05
C TYR A 96 16.48 7.02 -10.33
N ARG A 97 17.57 7.76 -10.32
CA ARG A 97 18.83 7.40 -9.63
C ARG A 97 18.63 7.23 -8.12
N TRP A 98 17.79 8.07 -7.53
CA TRP A 98 17.49 8.01 -6.10
C TRP A 98 16.53 6.89 -5.78
N PHE A 99 15.58 6.62 -6.67
CA PHE A 99 14.73 5.45 -6.56
C PHE A 99 15.56 4.16 -6.62
N THR A 100 16.46 4.03 -7.62
CA THR A 100 17.33 2.85 -7.74
C THR A 100 18.28 2.70 -6.55
N ALA A 101 18.81 3.81 -6.01
CA ALA A 101 19.64 3.79 -4.82
C ALA A 101 18.86 3.33 -3.58
N LEU A 102 17.64 3.83 -3.38
CA LEU A 102 16.77 3.40 -2.27
C LEU A 102 16.39 1.92 -2.41
N PHE A 103 15.98 1.49 -3.59
CA PHE A 103 15.63 0.10 -3.86
C PHE A 103 16.84 -0.83 -3.67
N ALA A 104 18.00 -0.49 -4.21
CA ALA A 104 19.23 -1.24 -4.03
C ALA A 104 19.66 -1.31 -2.55
N SER A 105 19.47 -0.23 -1.78
CA SER A 105 19.73 -0.23 -0.33
C SER A 105 18.82 -1.19 0.42
N ILE A 106 17.52 -1.22 0.10
CA ILE A 106 16.56 -2.15 0.71
C ILE A 106 16.93 -3.60 0.37
N VAL A 107 17.20 -3.89 -0.91
CA VAL A 107 17.61 -5.21 -1.36
C VAL A 107 18.93 -5.62 -0.70
N GLY A 108 19.91 -4.71 -0.62
CA GLY A 108 21.21 -4.96 0.01
C GLY A 108 21.08 -5.27 1.51
N ILE A 109 20.29 -4.48 2.25
CA ILE A 109 20.04 -4.71 3.67
C ILE A 109 19.31 -6.05 3.89
N SER A 110 18.29 -6.34 3.08
CA SER A 110 17.55 -7.61 3.16
C SER A 110 18.45 -8.80 2.85
N SER A 111 19.28 -8.71 1.81
CA SER A 111 20.23 -9.77 1.44
C SER A 111 21.32 -9.96 2.49
N ALA A 112 21.84 -8.89 3.08
CA ALA A 112 22.81 -8.96 4.18
C ALA A 112 22.19 -9.62 5.41
N PHE A 113 20.94 -9.30 5.73
CA PHE A 113 20.20 -9.91 6.85
C PHE A 113 19.95 -11.42 6.60
N LEU A 114 19.56 -11.80 5.38
CA LEU A 114 19.43 -13.22 5.00
C LEU A 114 20.76 -13.96 5.07
N GLY A 115 21.84 -13.34 4.58
CA GLY A 115 23.20 -13.88 4.70
C GLY A 115 23.62 -14.08 6.16
N LEU A 116 23.28 -13.13 7.04
CA LEU A 116 23.54 -13.27 8.47
C LEU A 116 22.78 -14.44 9.09
N ILE A 117 21.49 -14.62 8.74
CA ILE A 117 20.69 -15.78 9.19
C ILE A 117 21.31 -17.09 8.70
N ALA A 118 21.76 -17.14 7.45
CA ALA A 118 22.39 -18.33 6.88
C ALA A 118 23.73 -18.68 7.57
N LEU A 119 24.54 -17.67 7.93
CA LEU A 119 25.85 -17.87 8.59
C LEU A 119 25.70 -18.22 10.07
N VAL A 120 24.83 -17.54 10.80
CA VAL A 120 24.68 -17.73 12.27
C VAL A 120 23.78 -18.92 12.58
N GLY A 121 22.93 -19.29 11.65
CA GLY A 121 21.96 -20.36 11.78
C GLY A 121 20.65 -19.92 12.44
N VAL A 122 19.55 -20.45 11.94
CA VAL A 122 18.17 -20.13 12.38
C VAL A 122 17.99 -20.40 13.88
N GLN A 123 18.58 -21.50 14.41
CA GLN A 123 18.43 -21.88 15.82
C GLN A 123 19.09 -20.89 16.79
N THR A 124 20.21 -20.31 16.40
CA THR A 124 20.91 -19.31 17.22
C THR A 124 20.16 -17.97 17.19
N MET A 125 19.71 -17.56 16.02
CA MET A 125 18.89 -16.36 15.86
C MET A 125 17.54 -16.46 16.58
N ALA A 126 16.94 -17.66 16.67
CA ALA A 126 15.67 -17.90 17.37
C ALA A 126 15.75 -17.64 18.90
N LYS A 127 16.95 -17.60 19.48
CA LYS A 127 17.15 -17.28 20.91
C LYS A 127 17.01 -15.78 21.23
N VAL A 128 17.11 -14.91 20.21
CA VAL A 128 16.96 -13.47 20.41
C VAL A 128 15.47 -13.11 20.17
N PRO A 129 14.75 -12.52 21.14
CA PRO A 129 13.29 -12.36 21.10
C PRO A 129 12.77 -11.69 19.80
N ILE A 130 13.44 -10.62 19.36
CA ILE A 130 13.05 -9.87 18.14
C ILE A 130 13.34 -10.69 16.87
N PHE A 131 14.50 -11.35 16.81
CA PHE A 131 14.91 -12.13 15.64
C PHE A 131 14.32 -13.54 15.62
N GLY A 132 13.88 -14.06 16.76
CA GLY A 132 13.32 -15.41 16.87
C GLY A 132 12.04 -15.60 16.06
N TYR A 133 11.17 -14.59 16.05
CA TYR A 133 9.96 -14.59 15.24
C TYR A 133 10.29 -14.62 13.72
N VAL A 134 11.23 -13.76 13.31
CA VAL A 134 11.69 -13.69 11.91
C VAL A 134 12.35 -15.00 11.48
N ALA A 135 13.25 -15.51 12.33
CA ALA A 135 13.96 -16.76 12.05
C ALA A 135 13.02 -17.97 11.86
N LYS A 136 11.95 -18.07 12.66
CA LYS A 136 10.92 -19.11 12.53
C LYS A 136 10.18 -19.00 11.19
N ARG A 137 9.81 -17.79 10.75
CA ARG A 137 9.13 -17.58 9.45
C ARG A 137 10.05 -17.92 8.27
N PHE A 138 11.34 -17.58 8.36
CA PHE A 138 12.32 -17.99 7.36
C PHE A 138 12.57 -19.49 7.36
N ALA A 139 12.61 -20.15 8.53
CA ALA A 139 12.71 -21.60 8.60
C ALA A 139 11.53 -22.30 7.91
N ALA A 140 10.31 -21.82 8.17
CA ALA A 140 9.10 -22.31 7.50
C ALA A 140 9.12 -22.06 5.99
N TYR A 141 9.64 -20.91 5.56
CA TYR A 141 9.78 -20.58 4.15
C TYR A 141 10.74 -21.53 3.40
N PHE A 142 11.91 -21.81 3.96
CA PHE A 142 12.89 -22.70 3.30
C PHE A 142 12.47 -24.16 3.30
N ASN A 143 11.76 -24.62 4.33
CA ASN A 143 11.31 -26.01 4.41
C ASN A 143 10.00 -26.12 5.23
N PRO A 144 8.84 -25.80 4.61
CA PRO A 144 7.55 -25.78 5.31
C PRO A 144 7.12 -27.16 5.80
N PHE A 145 7.53 -28.24 5.12
CA PHE A 145 7.13 -29.60 5.45
C PHE A 145 8.01 -30.27 6.53
N LYS A 146 9.06 -29.59 7.00
CA LYS A 146 9.93 -30.13 8.06
C LYS A 146 9.27 -30.10 9.44
N ASP A 147 8.42 -29.11 9.68
CA ASP A 147 7.76 -28.88 10.97
C ASP A 147 6.26 -28.61 10.75
N LEU A 148 5.54 -29.70 10.52
CA LEU A 148 4.10 -29.65 10.22
C LEU A 148 3.21 -29.32 11.43
N THR A 149 3.77 -29.30 12.64
CA THR A 149 3.05 -28.95 13.87
C THR A 149 3.41 -27.61 14.46
N GLY A 150 4.45 -26.96 13.91
CA GLY A 150 5.00 -25.70 14.39
C GLY A 150 5.03 -24.60 13.32
N SER A 151 6.22 -24.12 13.02
CA SER A 151 6.40 -22.96 12.15
C SER A 151 5.99 -23.18 10.70
N GLY A 152 6.03 -24.42 10.21
CA GLY A 152 5.64 -24.79 8.85
C GLY A 152 4.15 -25.08 8.67
N LEU A 153 3.38 -25.25 9.77
CA LEU A 153 1.98 -25.63 9.73
C LEU A 153 1.13 -24.74 8.80
N GLN A 154 1.20 -23.45 8.98
CA GLN A 154 0.38 -22.51 8.20
C GLN A 154 0.68 -22.57 6.70
N LEU A 155 1.95 -22.59 6.32
CA LEU A 155 2.34 -22.57 4.92
C LEU A 155 2.07 -23.90 4.22
N SER A 156 2.29 -25.04 4.90
CA SER A 156 1.99 -26.37 4.35
C SER A 156 0.49 -26.58 4.13
N HIS A 157 -0.36 -26.18 5.08
CA HIS A 157 -1.82 -26.25 4.92
C HIS A 157 -2.35 -25.25 3.88
N SER A 158 -1.69 -24.08 3.73
CA SER A 158 -1.97 -23.18 2.61
C SER A 158 -1.72 -23.85 1.25
N TYR A 159 -0.65 -24.61 1.12
CA TYR A 159 -0.38 -25.37 -0.12
C TYR A 159 -1.39 -26.50 -0.35
N TYR A 160 -1.81 -27.20 0.72
CA TYR A 160 -2.87 -28.20 0.60
C TYR A 160 -4.19 -27.57 0.14
N ALA A 161 -4.61 -26.44 0.73
CA ALA A 161 -5.79 -25.70 0.29
C ALA A 161 -5.71 -25.34 -1.20
N MET A 162 -4.60 -24.75 -1.65
CA MET A 162 -4.43 -24.38 -3.07
C MET A 162 -4.41 -25.61 -3.99
N SER A 163 -3.83 -26.72 -3.54
CA SER A 163 -3.81 -27.98 -4.31
C SER A 163 -5.19 -28.61 -4.41
N ASN A 164 -5.95 -28.64 -3.31
CA ASN A 164 -7.30 -29.20 -3.25
C ASN A 164 -8.26 -28.45 -4.19
N GLY A 165 -8.10 -27.12 -4.29
CA GLY A 165 -8.98 -26.29 -5.10
C GLY A 165 -8.86 -26.53 -6.61
N GLY A 166 -7.69 -26.87 -7.12
CA GLY A 166 -7.47 -27.06 -8.55
C GLY A 166 -8.00 -25.88 -9.40
N TRP A 167 -8.59 -26.20 -10.56
CA TRP A 167 -9.13 -25.16 -11.46
C TRP A 167 -10.52 -24.63 -11.06
N PHE A 168 -11.39 -25.50 -10.53
CA PHE A 168 -12.82 -25.21 -10.32
C PHE A 168 -13.23 -25.14 -8.86
N GLY A 169 -12.38 -25.53 -7.92
CA GLY A 169 -12.64 -25.54 -6.49
C GLY A 169 -13.51 -26.70 -6.02
N LEU A 170 -13.62 -26.83 -4.70
CA LEU A 170 -14.46 -27.82 -4.02
C LEU A 170 -15.91 -27.35 -3.86
N GLY A 171 -16.20 -26.11 -4.21
CA GLY A 171 -17.48 -25.42 -3.98
C GLY A 171 -17.47 -24.56 -2.72
N LEU A 172 -18.29 -23.49 -2.75
CA LEU A 172 -18.42 -22.56 -1.64
C LEU A 172 -18.85 -23.32 -0.36
N GLY A 173 -18.15 -23.04 0.74
CA GLY A 173 -18.40 -23.66 2.02
C GLY A 173 -17.73 -25.01 2.24
N ASN A 174 -17.17 -25.65 1.23
CA ASN A 174 -16.63 -27.00 1.26
C ASN A 174 -15.11 -27.08 1.47
N SER A 175 -14.47 -25.99 1.86
CA SER A 175 -13.04 -26.03 2.18
C SER A 175 -12.77 -27.01 3.33
N ILE A 176 -11.79 -27.85 3.18
CA ILE A 176 -11.29 -28.82 4.18
C ILE A 176 -10.42 -28.07 5.17
N GLU A 177 -9.50 -27.25 4.66
CA GLU A 177 -8.46 -26.61 5.46
C GLU A 177 -9.00 -25.57 6.44
N LYS A 178 -10.11 -24.92 6.13
CA LYS A 178 -10.76 -23.96 7.06
C LYS A 178 -11.43 -24.63 8.27
N THR A 179 -11.65 -25.95 8.25
CA THR A 179 -12.34 -26.66 9.35
C THR A 179 -11.47 -26.92 10.58
N GLY A 180 -10.35 -26.20 10.70
CA GLY A 180 -9.46 -26.23 11.86
C GLY A 180 -8.03 -26.72 11.55
N TYR A 181 -7.75 -27.09 10.31
CA TYR A 181 -6.41 -27.50 9.90
C TYR A 181 -5.48 -26.31 9.62
N LEU A 182 -5.99 -25.25 8.97
CA LEU A 182 -5.23 -24.06 8.67
C LEU A 182 -5.49 -22.97 9.73
N PRO A 183 -4.54 -22.65 10.60
CA PRO A 183 -4.61 -21.50 11.48
C PRO A 183 -4.71 -20.21 10.66
N GLU A 184 -5.44 -19.21 11.15
CA GLU A 184 -5.63 -17.90 10.49
C GLU A 184 -6.23 -18.01 9.06
N ALA A 185 -7.01 -19.06 8.80
CA ALA A 185 -7.65 -19.32 7.51
C ALA A 185 -8.56 -18.18 7.04
N THR A 186 -9.20 -17.45 7.98
CA THR A 186 -10.11 -16.34 7.68
C THR A 186 -9.43 -14.98 7.64
N THR A 187 -8.19 -14.87 8.09
CA THR A 187 -7.42 -13.62 8.16
C THR A 187 -6.32 -13.60 7.08
N ASP A 188 -5.13 -14.10 7.41
CA ASP A 188 -3.94 -13.94 6.57
C ASP A 188 -3.92 -14.92 5.39
N PHE A 189 -4.54 -16.10 5.54
CA PHE A 189 -4.57 -17.17 4.54
C PHE A 189 -5.92 -17.29 3.82
N VAL A 190 -6.80 -16.30 3.94
CA VAL A 190 -8.14 -16.34 3.33
C VAL A 190 -8.10 -16.58 1.82
N PHE A 191 -7.08 -16.05 1.12
CA PHE A 191 -6.99 -16.24 -0.33
C PHE A 191 -6.66 -17.68 -0.71
N SER A 192 -5.94 -18.45 0.12
CA SER A 192 -5.76 -19.89 -0.06
C SER A 192 -7.09 -20.64 0.05
N ILE A 193 -7.96 -20.25 0.99
CA ILE A 193 -9.30 -20.82 1.13
C ILE A 193 -10.19 -20.45 -0.07
N VAL A 194 -10.07 -19.22 -0.58
CA VAL A 194 -10.77 -18.81 -1.82
C VAL A 194 -10.35 -19.70 -2.99
N ILE A 195 -9.06 -20.05 -3.11
CA ILE A 195 -8.58 -20.97 -4.15
C ILE A 195 -9.15 -22.37 -3.89
N GLU A 196 -9.18 -22.85 -2.64
CA GLU A 196 -9.72 -24.17 -2.32
C GLU A 196 -11.21 -24.28 -2.66
N GLU A 197 -12.02 -23.25 -2.37
CA GLU A 197 -13.46 -23.28 -2.59
C GLU A 197 -13.87 -22.95 -4.03
N LEU A 198 -13.25 -21.95 -4.66
CA LEU A 198 -13.63 -21.45 -5.99
C LEU A 198 -12.70 -21.86 -7.11
N GLY A 199 -11.58 -22.50 -6.78
CA GLY A 199 -10.53 -22.86 -7.72
C GLY A 199 -9.73 -21.65 -8.22
N LEU A 200 -8.75 -21.92 -9.06
CA LEU A 200 -7.92 -20.89 -9.66
C LEU A 200 -8.72 -19.91 -10.55
N ILE A 201 -9.78 -20.39 -11.21
CA ILE A 201 -10.62 -19.54 -12.07
C ILE A 201 -11.40 -18.55 -11.22
N GLY A 202 -12.07 -18.99 -10.16
CA GLY A 202 -12.82 -18.12 -9.26
C GLY A 202 -11.93 -17.14 -8.49
N ALA A 203 -10.80 -17.62 -7.96
CA ALA A 203 -9.80 -16.78 -7.32
C ALA A 203 -9.21 -15.74 -8.29
N GLY A 204 -8.93 -16.14 -9.54
CA GLY A 204 -8.47 -15.26 -10.60
C GLY A 204 -9.47 -14.16 -10.94
N LEU A 205 -10.77 -14.47 -10.98
CA LEU A 205 -11.82 -13.48 -11.20
C LEU A 205 -11.87 -12.44 -10.06
N ILE A 206 -11.82 -12.89 -8.80
CA ILE A 206 -11.80 -12.00 -7.64
C ILE A 206 -10.55 -11.09 -7.68
N LEU A 207 -9.41 -11.68 -8.00
CA LEU A 207 -8.17 -10.93 -8.14
C LEU A 207 -8.24 -9.89 -9.27
N ALA A 208 -8.82 -10.26 -10.42
CA ALA A 208 -9.01 -9.35 -11.54
C ALA A 208 -9.93 -8.16 -11.18
N LEU A 209 -11.01 -8.39 -10.41
CA LEU A 209 -11.88 -7.33 -9.91
C LEU A 209 -11.13 -6.39 -8.95
N LEU A 210 -10.30 -6.95 -8.06
CA LEU A 210 -9.49 -6.14 -7.14
C LEU A 210 -8.43 -5.32 -7.89
N PHE A 211 -7.75 -5.92 -8.87
CA PHE A 211 -6.81 -5.17 -9.71
C PHE A 211 -7.49 -4.09 -10.55
N PHE A 212 -8.70 -4.36 -11.05
CA PHE A 212 -9.51 -3.35 -11.73
C PHE A 212 -9.82 -2.17 -10.81
N LEU A 213 -10.21 -2.43 -9.56
CA LEU A 213 -10.43 -1.37 -8.55
C LEU A 213 -9.16 -0.57 -8.30
N ILE A 214 -8.03 -1.24 -8.06
CA ILE A 214 -6.72 -0.59 -7.84
C ILE A 214 -6.35 0.28 -9.05
N LEU A 215 -6.52 -0.24 -10.27
CA LEU A 215 -6.26 0.50 -11.50
C LEU A 215 -7.14 1.76 -11.60
N ARG A 216 -8.43 1.65 -11.25
CA ARG A 216 -9.35 2.81 -11.21
C ARG A 216 -8.88 3.87 -10.22
N ILE A 217 -8.43 3.46 -9.03
CA ILE A 217 -7.85 4.36 -8.02
C ILE A 217 -6.61 5.07 -8.58
N MET A 218 -5.71 4.32 -9.22
CA MET A 218 -4.49 4.90 -9.82
C MET A 218 -4.82 5.88 -10.95
N ILE A 219 -5.82 5.58 -11.79
CA ILE A 219 -6.28 6.50 -12.85
C ILE A 219 -6.82 7.81 -12.27
N VAL A 220 -7.56 7.76 -11.15
CA VAL A 220 -8.00 8.97 -10.45
C VAL A 220 -6.79 9.80 -10.00
N GLY A 221 -5.79 9.15 -9.42
CA GLY A 221 -4.57 9.83 -8.98
C GLY A 221 -3.77 10.47 -10.12
N VAL A 222 -3.61 9.77 -11.25
CA VAL A 222 -2.89 10.30 -12.43
C VAL A 222 -3.63 11.48 -13.06
N LYS A 223 -4.96 11.50 -13.02
CA LYS A 223 -5.79 12.56 -13.60
C LYS A 223 -6.02 13.75 -12.66
N ALA A 224 -5.73 13.62 -11.38
CA ALA A 224 -5.93 14.68 -10.40
C ALA A 224 -5.00 15.88 -10.68
N ARG A 225 -5.58 17.07 -10.71
CA ARG A 225 -4.85 18.35 -10.97
C ARG A 225 -4.06 18.81 -9.76
N ASN A 226 -4.61 18.57 -8.57
CA ASN A 226 -3.95 18.94 -7.32
C ASN A 226 -2.88 17.92 -6.95
N PRO A 227 -1.61 18.32 -6.76
CA PRO A 227 -0.52 17.41 -6.41
C PRO A 227 -0.77 16.57 -5.17
N PHE A 228 -1.44 17.14 -4.15
CA PHE A 228 -1.80 16.39 -2.95
C PHE A 228 -2.83 15.30 -3.26
N ASN A 229 -3.87 15.62 -4.02
CA ASN A 229 -4.91 14.69 -4.44
C ASN A 229 -4.30 13.53 -5.27
N SER A 230 -3.42 13.87 -6.21
CA SER A 230 -2.68 12.90 -7.01
C SER A 230 -1.89 11.94 -6.14
N MET A 231 -1.02 12.48 -5.27
CA MET A 231 -0.19 11.65 -4.38
C MET A 231 -1.00 10.83 -3.39
N MET A 232 -2.12 11.36 -2.89
CA MET A 232 -3.01 10.63 -1.96
C MET A 232 -3.68 9.45 -2.65
N ALA A 233 -4.27 9.65 -3.82
CA ALA A 233 -4.94 8.58 -4.55
C ALA A 233 -3.94 7.51 -5.02
N LEU A 234 -2.79 7.91 -5.57
CA LEU A 234 -1.73 6.99 -5.97
C LEU A 234 -1.16 6.22 -4.77
N GLY A 235 -1.03 6.88 -3.63
CA GLY A 235 -0.57 6.26 -2.38
C GLY A 235 -1.53 5.20 -1.85
N VAL A 236 -2.86 5.46 -1.90
CA VAL A 236 -3.88 4.46 -1.54
C VAL A 236 -3.84 3.28 -2.50
N GLY A 237 -3.74 3.52 -3.81
CA GLY A 237 -3.59 2.46 -4.81
C GLY A 237 -2.34 1.62 -4.60
N ALA A 238 -1.20 2.27 -4.33
CA ALA A 238 0.06 1.60 -4.01
C ALA A 238 -0.03 0.76 -2.73
N LEU A 239 -0.65 1.29 -1.67
CA LEU A 239 -0.86 0.57 -0.42
C LEU A 239 -1.65 -0.73 -0.65
N MET A 240 -2.78 -0.66 -1.35
CA MET A 240 -3.60 -1.83 -1.66
C MET A 240 -2.83 -2.83 -2.53
N LEU A 241 -2.10 -2.35 -3.54
CA LEU A 241 -1.29 -3.18 -4.41
C LEU A 241 -0.23 -3.95 -3.63
N MET A 242 0.50 -3.26 -2.73
CA MET A 242 1.53 -3.88 -1.90
C MET A 242 0.94 -4.90 -0.92
N GLN A 243 -0.24 -4.63 -0.34
CA GLN A 243 -0.94 -5.62 0.51
C GLN A 243 -1.26 -6.91 -0.25
N VAL A 244 -1.80 -6.79 -1.46
CA VAL A 244 -2.10 -7.95 -2.33
C VAL A 244 -0.82 -8.73 -2.64
N PHE A 245 0.25 -8.04 -3.08
CA PHE A 245 1.52 -8.69 -3.41
C PHE A 245 2.14 -9.41 -2.22
N VAL A 246 2.17 -8.78 -1.05
CA VAL A 246 2.76 -9.35 0.16
C VAL A 246 1.95 -10.54 0.66
N ASN A 247 0.60 -10.47 0.62
CA ASN A 247 -0.24 -11.59 1.02
C ASN A 247 -0.10 -12.77 0.06
N ILE A 248 -0.31 -12.56 -1.26
CA ILE A 248 -0.18 -13.64 -2.25
C ILE A 248 1.23 -14.22 -2.25
N GLY A 249 2.25 -13.37 -2.19
CA GLY A 249 3.64 -13.81 -2.09
C GLY A 249 3.90 -14.68 -0.87
N GLY A 250 3.28 -14.34 0.27
CA GLY A 250 3.39 -15.11 1.51
C GLY A 250 2.71 -16.46 1.45
N ILE A 251 1.48 -16.54 0.96
CA ILE A 251 0.73 -17.81 0.88
C ILE A 251 1.25 -18.74 -0.20
N SER A 252 1.80 -18.18 -1.29
CA SER A 252 2.40 -18.97 -2.38
C SER A 252 3.84 -19.40 -2.14
N GLY A 253 4.47 -18.90 -1.06
CA GLY A 253 5.87 -19.18 -0.75
C GLY A 253 6.87 -18.48 -1.66
N LEU A 254 6.49 -17.39 -2.34
CA LEU A 254 7.45 -16.51 -3.04
C LEU A 254 8.26 -15.66 -2.07
N ILE A 255 7.66 -15.29 -0.95
CA ILE A 255 8.30 -14.60 0.16
C ILE A 255 7.91 -15.29 1.47
N PRO A 256 8.66 -15.10 2.57
CA PRO A 256 8.23 -15.58 3.88
C PRO A 256 6.86 -15.04 4.26
N SER A 257 6.00 -15.88 4.85
CA SER A 257 4.66 -15.46 5.29
C SER A 257 4.76 -14.30 6.27
N THR A 258 3.97 -13.25 6.06
CA THR A 258 4.11 -11.98 6.81
C THR A 258 2.98 -11.71 7.79
N GLY A 259 1.87 -12.44 7.71
CA GLY A 259 0.71 -12.20 8.56
C GLY A 259 -0.07 -10.93 8.16
N VAL A 260 -0.10 -10.64 6.87
CA VAL A 260 -0.79 -9.46 6.33
C VAL A 260 -2.15 -9.87 5.79
N THR A 261 -3.17 -9.12 6.14
CA THR A 261 -4.55 -9.31 5.68
C THR A 261 -4.69 -9.00 4.17
N PHE A 262 -5.54 -9.77 3.48
CA PHE A 262 -5.90 -9.50 2.09
C PHE A 262 -7.01 -8.43 2.02
N PRO A 263 -6.87 -7.38 1.19
CA PRO A 263 -7.88 -6.31 1.11
C PRO A 263 -9.28 -6.84 0.79
N PHE A 264 -10.28 -6.43 1.57
CA PHE A 264 -11.71 -6.78 1.48
C PHE A 264 -12.10 -8.24 1.73
N LEU A 265 -11.20 -9.19 1.64
CA LEU A 265 -11.52 -10.61 1.83
C LEU A 265 -11.24 -11.09 3.25
N SER A 266 -10.18 -10.60 3.87
CA SER A 266 -9.79 -11.01 5.22
C SER A 266 -10.81 -10.55 6.27
N GLN A 267 -11.09 -11.43 7.20
CA GLN A 267 -11.85 -11.11 8.41
C GLN A 267 -11.00 -10.24 9.35
N GLY A 268 -10.90 -8.96 9.02
CA GLY A 268 -10.11 -7.97 9.76
C GLY A 268 -10.84 -6.64 9.86
N GLY A 269 -11.61 -6.41 10.94
CA GLY A 269 -12.40 -5.17 11.11
C GLY A 269 -11.56 -3.89 10.96
N ASN A 270 -10.35 -3.87 11.52
CA ASN A 270 -9.44 -2.73 11.40
C ASN A 270 -8.93 -2.55 9.96
N SER A 271 -8.52 -3.63 9.30
CA SER A 271 -8.04 -3.60 7.92
C SER A 271 -9.12 -3.16 6.95
N LEU A 272 -10.34 -3.69 7.09
CA LEU A 272 -11.49 -3.30 6.28
C LEU A 272 -11.83 -1.82 6.47
N LEU A 273 -11.84 -1.34 7.71
CA LEU A 273 -12.12 0.07 8.02
C LEU A 273 -11.08 0.98 7.38
N VAL A 274 -9.80 0.69 7.56
CA VAL A 274 -8.69 1.50 7.01
C VAL A 274 -8.72 1.51 5.49
N THR A 275 -8.95 0.37 4.85
CA THR A 275 -9.08 0.27 3.39
C THR A 275 -10.29 1.07 2.89
N SER A 276 -11.42 0.99 3.59
CA SER A 276 -12.63 1.77 3.25
C SER A 276 -12.41 3.27 3.39
N VAL A 277 -11.72 3.72 4.44
CA VAL A 277 -11.33 5.12 4.62
C VAL A 277 -10.41 5.57 3.46
N GLY A 278 -9.43 4.75 3.08
CA GLY A 278 -8.57 5.05 1.94
C GLY A 278 -9.38 5.26 0.64
N ILE A 279 -10.33 4.37 0.36
CA ILE A 279 -11.21 4.51 -0.81
C ILE A 279 -12.14 5.73 -0.70
N ALA A 280 -12.65 6.03 0.48
CA ALA A 280 -13.48 7.22 0.69
C ALA A 280 -12.71 8.51 0.35
N PHE A 281 -11.42 8.61 0.68
CA PHE A 281 -10.56 9.71 0.23
C PHE A 281 -10.48 9.78 -1.30
N VAL A 282 -10.26 8.65 -1.96
CA VAL A 282 -10.16 8.61 -3.44
C VAL A 282 -11.49 8.97 -4.10
N LEU A 283 -12.62 8.51 -3.58
CA LEU A 283 -13.94 8.87 -4.09
C LEU A 283 -14.23 10.37 -3.93
N ASN A 284 -13.86 10.95 -2.79
CA ASN A 284 -13.97 12.38 -2.56
C ASN A 284 -13.10 13.19 -3.54
N ILE A 285 -11.86 12.76 -3.77
CA ILE A 285 -10.96 13.35 -4.77
C ILE A 285 -11.60 13.29 -6.16
N ALA A 286 -12.10 12.12 -6.58
CA ALA A 286 -12.73 11.95 -7.90
C ALA A 286 -13.98 12.83 -8.07
N ALA A 287 -14.79 12.97 -7.04
CA ALA A 287 -15.97 13.81 -7.04
C ALA A 287 -15.62 15.30 -7.17
N ASN A 288 -14.62 15.77 -6.41
CA ASN A 288 -14.17 17.15 -6.47
C ASN A 288 -13.52 17.49 -7.82
N GLU A 289 -12.64 16.65 -8.34
CA GLU A 289 -12.02 16.83 -9.66
C GLU A 289 -13.09 16.89 -10.78
N LYS A 290 -14.13 16.05 -10.70
CA LYS A 290 -15.25 16.11 -11.65
C LYS A 290 -16.03 17.42 -11.55
N ARG A 291 -16.32 17.87 -10.34
CA ARG A 291 -17.02 19.14 -10.10
C ARG A 291 -16.22 20.33 -10.65
N ASP A 292 -14.93 20.38 -10.34
CA ASP A 292 -14.05 21.47 -10.76
C ASP A 292 -13.91 21.51 -12.30
N ASN A 293 -13.88 20.35 -12.96
CA ASN A 293 -13.90 20.28 -14.43
C ASN A 293 -15.21 20.81 -15.03
N ILE A 294 -16.36 20.56 -14.40
CA ILE A 294 -17.66 21.08 -14.87
C ILE A 294 -17.72 22.60 -14.70
N VAL A 295 -17.30 23.10 -13.53
CA VAL A 295 -17.27 24.54 -13.26
C VAL A 295 -16.39 25.26 -14.28
N GLN A 296 -15.20 24.73 -14.55
CA GLN A 296 -14.30 25.33 -15.53
C GLN A 296 -14.87 25.31 -16.94
N ALA A 297 -15.52 24.23 -17.36
CA ALA A 297 -16.17 24.18 -18.68
C ALA A 297 -17.27 25.24 -18.82
N ILE A 298 -18.06 25.49 -17.75
CA ILE A 298 -19.08 26.54 -17.74
C ILE A 298 -18.44 27.94 -17.79
N GLU A 299 -17.37 28.15 -17.05
CA GLU A 299 -16.64 29.44 -17.08
C GLU A 299 -16.04 29.72 -18.47
N ASP A 300 -15.48 28.69 -19.12
CA ASP A 300 -14.94 28.81 -20.48
C ASP A 300 -16.04 29.14 -21.50
N GLU A 301 -17.23 28.50 -21.41
CA GLU A 301 -18.38 28.80 -22.27
C GLU A 301 -18.90 30.25 -22.06
N LEU A 302 -19.00 30.69 -20.80
CA LEU A 302 -19.43 32.05 -20.47
C LEU A 302 -18.45 33.09 -21.02
N SER A 303 -17.14 32.87 -20.88
CA SER A 303 -16.14 33.81 -21.38
C SER A 303 -16.15 33.88 -22.92
N GLN A 304 -16.34 32.78 -23.63
CA GLN A 304 -16.51 32.77 -25.09
C GLN A 304 -17.75 33.52 -25.53
N THR A 305 -18.86 33.35 -24.83
CA THR A 305 -20.12 34.09 -25.13
C THR A 305 -19.95 35.57 -24.95
N GLN A 306 -19.30 36.03 -23.89
CA GLN A 306 -19.00 37.43 -23.63
C GLN A 306 -18.07 38.04 -24.70
N GLU A 307 -17.08 37.29 -25.16
CA GLU A 307 -16.19 37.72 -26.24
C GLU A 307 -16.95 37.93 -27.56
N LEU A 308 -17.89 37.03 -27.88
CA LEU A 308 -18.73 37.12 -29.06
C LEU A 308 -19.67 38.34 -28.99
N GLU A 309 -20.34 38.60 -27.84
CA GLU A 309 -21.17 39.76 -27.61
C GLU A 309 -20.38 41.06 -27.75
N ASN A 310 -19.18 41.14 -27.19
CA ASN A 310 -18.31 42.29 -27.30
C ASN A 310 -17.81 42.55 -28.75
N GLN A 311 -17.68 41.49 -29.57
CA GLN A 311 -17.35 41.64 -30.99
C GLN A 311 -18.53 42.16 -31.81
N ASP A 312 -19.73 41.67 -31.53
CA ASP A 312 -20.98 42.16 -32.18
C ASP A 312 -21.29 43.61 -31.83
N GLU A 313 -21.08 44.05 -30.59
CA GLU A 313 -21.22 45.46 -30.19
C GLU A 313 -20.24 46.39 -30.94
N LYS A 314 -19.04 45.95 -31.26
CA LYS A 314 -18.06 46.72 -32.03
C LYS A 314 -18.39 46.83 -33.51
N ILE A 315 -19.18 45.89 -34.06
CA ILE A 315 -19.58 45.87 -35.48
C ILE A 315 -20.83 46.70 -35.74
N VAL A 316 -21.74 46.88 -34.76
CA VAL A 316 -23.01 47.63 -34.88
C VAL A 316 -22.84 49.13 -35.13
N PRO A 317 -21.85 49.88 -34.58
CA PRO A 317 -21.70 51.31 -34.83
C PRO A 317 -21.41 51.70 -36.30
N LEU A 318 -20.82 50.81 -37.11
CA LEU A 318 -20.47 51.11 -38.49
C LEU A 318 -21.70 51.06 -39.48
N ARG A 319 -22.85 50.52 -39.04
CA ARG A 319 -24.10 50.49 -39.86
C ARG A 319 -25.04 51.69 -39.66
N ARG A 320 -24.82 52.56 -38.68
CA ARG A 320 -25.68 53.76 -38.41
C ARG A 320 -25.20 55.06 -39.06
N GLY A 321 -24.17 54.97 -39.90
CA GLY A 321 -23.57 56.12 -40.54
C GLY A 321 -23.76 56.16 -42.09
N ARG A 322 -24.94 55.81 -42.61
CA ARG A 322 -25.33 56.08 -43.97
C ARG A 322 -26.79 56.49 -44.07
#